data_7b7573735f8adfa46a78f9b1c0c26054
#
_entry.id   7b7573735f8adfa46a78f9b1c0c26054
#
_cell.length_a   1.000
_cell.length_b   1.000
_cell.length_c   1.000
_cell.angle_alpha   90.00
_cell.angle_beta   90.00
_cell.angle_gamma   90.00
#
_symmetry.space_group_name_H-M   'P 1'
#
loop_
_entity.id
_entity.type
_entity.pdbx_description
1 polymer ?
#
loop_
_entity_poly.entity_id
_entity_poly.type
_entity_poly.pdbx_seq_one_letter_code
_entity_poly.pdbx_strand_id
1 'polypeptide(L)'
;MDLPIDGNLKYKGEPLIGESTTLAGLILSLLFSIIFFIYFNNPIWTLIPVLVYLGHLSGSFIKRRMHKKGGEFVPFVDHGDYVVLTGIVFFMLNFISLKFFIFSILLTYLLHPVVCFLAFRLKIREYPY
;
A
#
# COMPACT_ATOMS: atom_id res chain seq x y z
N MET A 1 7.70 -14.33 -10.88
CA MET A 1 7.32 -13.04 -11.52
C MET A 1 7.71 -11.87 -10.62
N ASP A 2 8.97 -11.82 -10.22
CA ASP A 2 9.49 -10.83 -9.28
C ASP A 2 10.15 -9.63 -10.01
N LEU A 3 9.62 -9.31 -11.20
CA LEU A 3 10.09 -8.16 -11.95
C LEU A 3 9.62 -6.88 -11.26
N PRO A 4 10.55 -6.00 -10.85
CA PRO A 4 10.20 -4.70 -10.30
C PRO A 4 9.44 -3.86 -11.32
N ILE A 5 8.42 -3.15 -10.88
CA ILE A 5 7.54 -2.37 -11.77
C ILE A 5 8.29 -1.23 -12.47
N ASP A 6 9.35 -0.73 -11.84
CA ASP A 6 10.17 0.37 -12.38
C ASP A 6 11.29 -0.10 -13.33
N GLY A 7 11.39 -1.42 -13.61
CA GLY A 7 12.45 -1.96 -14.47
C GLY A 7 13.86 -1.62 -13.99
N ASN A 8 14.05 -1.48 -12.68
CA ASN A 8 15.32 -1.05 -12.07
C ASN A 8 15.78 0.37 -12.46
N LEU A 9 14.85 1.24 -12.82
CA LEU A 9 15.16 2.64 -13.09
C LEU A 9 15.71 3.33 -11.84
N LYS A 10 16.73 4.16 -12.05
CA LYS A 10 17.38 4.96 -11.01
C LYS A 10 17.15 6.44 -11.21
N TYR A 11 16.90 7.15 -10.12
CA TYR A 11 16.84 8.61 -10.10
C TYR A 11 17.80 9.14 -9.04
N LYS A 12 18.76 9.99 -9.46
CA LYS A 12 19.85 10.50 -8.61
C LYS A 12 20.66 9.42 -7.90
N GLY A 13 20.91 8.29 -8.58
CA GLY A 13 21.71 7.18 -8.05
C GLY A 13 20.93 6.17 -7.21
N GLU A 14 19.72 6.48 -6.77
CA GLU A 14 18.84 5.61 -5.99
C GLU A 14 17.77 4.93 -6.88
N PRO A 15 17.33 3.72 -6.56
CA PRO A 15 16.20 3.11 -7.25
C PRO A 15 14.97 4.01 -7.23
N LEU A 16 14.18 4.01 -8.28
CA LEU A 16 12.99 4.86 -8.35
C LEU A 16 11.95 4.41 -7.32
N ILE A 17 11.63 3.12 -7.30
CA ILE A 17 10.64 2.50 -6.39
C ILE A 17 11.31 1.36 -5.63
N GLY A 18 12.08 0.53 -6.33
CA GLY A 18 12.83 -0.59 -5.78
C GLY A 18 12.12 -1.94 -5.94
N GLU A 19 12.82 -3.00 -5.56
CA GLU A 19 12.47 -4.40 -5.85
C GLU A 19 11.20 -4.89 -5.13
N SER A 20 10.78 -4.21 -4.06
CA SER A 20 9.61 -4.61 -3.26
C SER A 20 8.26 -4.42 -3.97
N THR A 21 8.23 -3.60 -5.03
CA THR A 21 7.00 -3.32 -5.77
C THR A 21 7.08 -3.97 -7.15
N THR A 22 6.32 -5.04 -7.34
CA THR A 22 6.44 -5.94 -8.48
C THR A 22 5.25 -5.86 -9.43
N LEU A 23 5.45 -6.29 -10.67
CA LEU A 23 4.37 -6.48 -11.65
C LEU A 23 3.32 -7.50 -11.16
N ALA A 24 3.74 -8.50 -10.39
CA ALA A 24 2.80 -9.46 -9.79
C ALA A 24 1.81 -8.75 -8.86
N GLY A 25 2.27 -7.80 -8.04
CA GLY A 25 1.41 -6.99 -7.19
C GLY A 25 0.39 -6.16 -7.98
N LEU A 26 0.81 -5.59 -9.13
CA LEU A 26 -0.10 -4.87 -10.02
C LEU A 26 -1.18 -5.82 -10.60
N ILE A 27 -0.78 -6.97 -11.12
CA ILE A 27 -1.70 -7.95 -11.68
C ILE A 27 -2.70 -8.41 -10.61
N LEU A 28 -2.24 -8.71 -9.40
CA LEU A 28 -3.11 -9.08 -8.30
C LEU A 28 -4.10 -7.97 -7.94
N SER A 29 -3.67 -6.71 -7.90
CA SER A 29 -4.58 -5.59 -7.60
C SER A 29 -5.67 -5.45 -8.66
N LEU A 30 -5.34 -5.66 -9.94
CA LEU A 30 -6.32 -5.66 -11.03
C LEU A 30 -7.29 -6.84 -10.95
N LEU A 31 -6.82 -8.03 -10.61
CA LEU A 31 -7.68 -9.21 -10.39
C LEU A 31 -8.64 -8.96 -9.21
N PHE A 32 -8.15 -8.43 -8.09
CA PHE A 32 -9.02 -8.06 -6.98
C PHE A 32 -10.03 -6.98 -7.37
N SER A 33 -9.67 -6.03 -8.24
CA SER A 33 -10.62 -5.03 -8.74
C SER A 33 -11.79 -5.68 -9.49
N ILE A 34 -11.53 -6.71 -10.30
CA ILE A 34 -12.56 -7.48 -10.99
C ILE A 34 -13.45 -8.21 -9.97
N ILE A 35 -12.85 -8.85 -8.96
CA ILE A 35 -13.59 -9.53 -7.88
C ILE A 35 -14.50 -8.55 -7.14
N PHE A 36 -13.98 -7.37 -6.79
CA PHE A 36 -14.78 -6.32 -6.13
C PHE A 36 -15.93 -5.83 -7.01
N PHE A 37 -15.70 -5.68 -8.31
CA PHE A 37 -16.77 -5.33 -9.25
C PHE A 37 -17.88 -6.38 -9.28
N ILE A 38 -17.53 -7.65 -9.39
CA ILE A 38 -18.49 -8.76 -9.45
C ILE A 38 -19.29 -8.84 -8.13
N TYR A 39 -18.61 -8.70 -6.99
CA TYR A 39 -19.23 -8.86 -5.68
C TYR A 39 -20.17 -7.68 -5.32
N PHE A 40 -19.70 -6.46 -5.55
CA PHE A 40 -20.45 -5.25 -5.16
C PHE A 40 -21.36 -4.71 -6.26
N ASN A 41 -21.20 -5.19 -7.49
CA ASN A 41 -21.92 -4.71 -8.68
C ASN A 41 -21.91 -3.17 -8.84
N ASN A 42 -20.83 -2.54 -8.44
CA ASN A 42 -20.65 -1.10 -8.49
C ASN A 42 -19.17 -0.77 -8.80
N PRO A 43 -18.89 -0.07 -9.92
CA PRO A 43 -17.53 0.18 -10.37
C PRO A 43 -16.68 0.98 -9.41
N ILE A 44 -17.26 1.75 -8.49
CA ILE A 44 -16.50 2.55 -7.51
C ILE A 44 -15.60 1.67 -6.63
N TRP A 45 -16.05 0.47 -6.29
CA TRP A 45 -15.31 -0.44 -5.44
C TRP A 45 -14.08 -1.04 -6.11
N THR A 46 -14.03 -1.02 -7.47
CA THR A 46 -12.84 -1.45 -8.21
C THR A 46 -11.64 -0.56 -7.97
N LEU A 47 -11.87 0.69 -7.53
CA LEU A 47 -10.81 1.63 -7.22
C LEU A 47 -9.99 1.22 -5.98
N ILE A 48 -10.59 0.51 -5.02
CA ILE A 48 -9.91 0.19 -3.75
C ILE A 48 -8.59 -0.57 -3.98
N PRO A 49 -8.57 -1.74 -4.65
CA PRO A 49 -7.31 -2.47 -4.82
C PRO A 49 -6.26 -1.69 -5.62
N VAL A 50 -6.70 -0.92 -6.62
CA VAL A 50 -5.79 -0.07 -7.41
C VAL A 50 -5.20 1.03 -6.56
N LEU A 51 -6.01 1.75 -5.77
CA LEU A 51 -5.55 2.83 -4.89
C LEU A 51 -4.65 2.31 -3.77
N VAL A 52 -4.93 1.14 -3.22
CA VAL A 52 -4.07 0.47 -2.25
C VAL A 52 -2.70 0.19 -2.87
N TYR A 53 -2.66 -0.34 -4.09
CA TYR A 53 -1.41 -0.60 -4.79
C TYR A 53 -0.65 0.70 -5.10
N LEU A 54 -1.34 1.75 -5.58
CA LEU A 54 -0.74 3.07 -5.83
C LEU A 54 -0.23 3.72 -4.54
N GLY A 55 -0.92 3.56 -3.43
CA GLY A 55 -0.46 3.99 -2.11
C GLY A 55 0.86 3.34 -1.74
N HIS A 56 0.93 2.01 -1.81
CA HIS A 56 2.16 1.26 -1.57
C HIS A 56 3.31 1.68 -2.51
N LEU A 57 3.01 1.94 -3.77
CA LEU A 57 3.97 2.43 -4.75
C LEU A 57 4.51 3.82 -4.36
N SER A 58 3.62 4.71 -3.93
CA SER A 58 3.97 6.05 -3.45
C SER A 58 4.83 5.98 -2.17
N GLY A 59 4.48 5.13 -1.23
CA GLY A 59 5.25 4.88 0.00
C GLY A 59 6.65 4.36 -0.31
N SER A 60 6.76 3.40 -1.24
CA SER A 60 8.04 2.87 -1.70
C SER A 60 8.91 3.96 -2.34
N PHE A 61 8.32 4.81 -3.16
CA PHE A 61 9.02 5.96 -3.76
C PHE A 61 9.54 6.93 -2.69
N ILE A 62 8.71 7.30 -1.71
CA ILE A 62 9.09 8.20 -0.62
C ILE A 62 10.26 7.61 0.18
N LYS A 63 10.22 6.32 0.52
CA LYS A 63 11.29 5.63 1.25
C LYS A 63 12.63 5.71 0.54
N ARG A 64 12.65 5.57 -0.81
CA ARG A 64 13.87 5.72 -1.60
C ARG A 64 14.40 7.15 -1.57
N ARG A 65 13.53 8.17 -1.54
CA ARG A 65 13.97 9.59 -1.38
C ARG A 65 14.50 9.89 0.01
N MET A 66 14.12 9.08 1.01
CA MET A 66 14.68 9.16 2.37
C MET A 66 15.95 8.28 2.54
N HIS A 67 16.53 7.76 1.46
CA HIS A 67 17.69 6.86 1.48
C HIS A 67 17.48 5.58 2.30
N LYS A 68 16.23 5.12 2.41
CA LYS A 68 15.87 3.88 3.10
C LYS A 68 15.95 2.68 2.17
N LYS A 69 16.54 1.58 2.66
CA LYS A 69 16.64 0.31 1.91
C LYS A 69 15.29 -0.44 1.86
N GLY A 70 15.19 -1.41 0.96
CA GLY A 70 14.05 -2.34 0.94
C GLY A 70 13.93 -3.09 2.25
N GLY A 71 12.71 -3.14 2.79
CA GLY A 71 12.45 -3.80 4.08
C GLY A 71 12.70 -2.95 5.32
N GLU A 72 13.39 -1.79 5.20
CA GLU A 72 13.50 -0.87 6.35
C GLU A 72 12.12 -0.27 6.68
N PHE A 73 11.80 -0.32 7.97
CA PHE A 73 10.55 0.22 8.49
C PHE A 73 10.62 1.75 8.62
N VAL A 74 9.64 2.42 8.05
CA VAL A 74 9.46 3.86 8.20
C VAL A 74 8.08 4.12 8.80
N PRO A 75 7.99 4.46 10.10
CA PRO A 75 6.71 4.82 10.72
C PRO A 75 6.01 5.88 9.85
N PHE A 76 4.71 5.95 9.90
CA PHE A 76 3.86 6.82 9.08
C PHE A 76 3.78 6.42 7.58
N VAL A 77 4.88 6.12 6.91
CA VAL A 77 4.86 5.68 5.50
C VAL A 77 4.31 4.27 5.41
N ASP A 78 4.91 3.32 6.12
CA ASP A 78 4.54 1.89 6.02
C ASP A 78 3.15 1.57 6.58
N HIS A 79 2.64 2.40 7.48
CA HIS A 79 1.30 2.19 8.05
C HIS A 79 0.21 2.94 7.31
N GLY A 80 0.55 4.04 6.64
CA GLY A 80 -0.43 4.99 6.16
C GLY A 80 -0.56 5.12 4.65
N ASP A 81 0.44 4.73 3.89
CA ASP A 81 0.54 5.01 2.45
C ASP A 81 -0.73 4.60 1.68
N TYR A 82 -1.19 3.36 1.86
CA TYR A 82 -2.36 2.83 1.17
C TYR A 82 -3.69 3.36 1.74
N VAL A 83 -3.81 3.52 3.07
CA VAL A 83 -5.07 3.97 3.68
C VAL A 83 -5.28 5.47 3.48
N VAL A 84 -4.19 6.24 3.50
CA VAL A 84 -4.25 7.69 3.28
C VAL A 84 -4.65 7.98 1.84
N LEU A 85 -4.00 7.38 0.85
CA LEU A 85 -4.33 7.63 -0.56
C LEU A 85 -5.76 7.20 -0.88
N THR A 86 -6.15 5.99 -0.48
CA THR A 86 -7.51 5.47 -0.70
C THR A 86 -8.54 6.34 -0.01
N GLY A 87 -8.30 6.70 1.25
CA GLY A 87 -9.21 7.53 2.03
C GLY A 87 -9.38 8.94 1.48
N ILE A 88 -8.32 9.58 1.00
CA ILE A 88 -8.40 10.90 0.35
C ILE A 88 -9.31 10.81 -0.88
N VAL A 89 -9.10 9.84 -1.76
CA VAL A 89 -9.89 9.70 -2.98
C VAL A 89 -11.37 9.46 -2.65
N PHE A 90 -11.68 8.55 -1.72
CA PHE A 90 -13.06 8.25 -1.33
C PHE A 90 -13.74 9.41 -0.58
N PHE A 91 -12.97 10.18 0.19
CA PHE A 91 -13.45 11.41 0.80
C PHE A 91 -13.77 12.48 -0.25
N MET A 92 -12.88 12.70 -1.22
CA MET A 92 -13.12 13.65 -2.32
C MET A 92 -14.32 13.27 -3.18
N LEU A 93 -14.58 11.98 -3.35
CA LEU A 93 -15.76 11.47 -4.04
C LEU A 93 -17.03 11.47 -3.18
N ASN A 94 -16.98 11.97 -1.95
CA ASN A 94 -18.10 12.01 -0.98
C ASN A 94 -18.65 10.62 -0.60
N PHE A 95 -17.85 9.55 -0.74
CA PHE A 95 -18.25 8.20 -0.33
C PHE A 95 -18.05 7.95 1.15
N ILE A 96 -17.12 8.65 1.78
CA ILE A 96 -16.84 8.53 3.23
C ILE A 96 -16.82 9.91 3.87
N SER A 97 -17.26 9.98 5.13
CA SER A 97 -17.15 11.20 5.93
C SER A 97 -15.71 11.39 6.46
N LEU A 98 -15.36 12.64 6.79
CA LEU A 98 -14.07 12.95 7.41
C LEU A 98 -13.85 12.15 8.72
N LYS A 99 -14.92 11.97 9.51
CA LYS A 99 -14.85 11.17 10.75
C LYS A 99 -14.45 9.73 10.47
N PHE A 100 -15.07 9.12 9.45
CA PHE A 100 -14.76 7.75 9.05
C PHE A 100 -13.33 7.64 8.50
N PHE A 101 -12.89 8.61 7.72
CA PHE A 101 -11.52 8.67 7.20
C PHE A 101 -10.48 8.72 8.34
N ILE A 102 -10.66 9.64 9.30
CA ILE A 102 -9.76 9.74 10.47
C ILE A 102 -9.78 8.43 11.28
N PHE A 103 -10.97 7.87 11.52
CA PHE A 103 -11.11 6.60 12.23
C PHE A 103 -10.35 5.46 11.52
N SER A 104 -10.44 5.37 10.20
CA SER A 104 -9.73 4.35 9.40
C SER A 104 -8.22 4.48 9.53
N ILE A 105 -7.68 5.70 9.52
CA ILE A 105 -6.26 5.95 9.75
C ILE A 105 -5.86 5.46 11.15
N LEU A 106 -6.56 5.92 12.19
CA LEU A 106 -6.25 5.55 13.57
C LEU A 106 -6.30 4.04 13.79
N LEU A 107 -7.34 3.39 13.25
CA LEU A 107 -7.50 1.94 13.33
C LEU A 107 -6.35 1.21 12.62
N THR A 108 -5.94 1.68 11.45
CA THR A 108 -4.82 1.10 10.71
C THR A 108 -3.52 1.21 11.50
N TYR A 109 -3.23 2.39 12.07
CA TYR A 109 -2.03 2.58 12.90
C TYR A 109 -2.03 1.73 14.16
N LEU A 110 -3.19 1.40 14.69
CA LEU A 110 -3.32 0.52 15.86
C LEU A 110 -3.15 -0.96 15.49
N LEU A 111 -3.80 -1.40 14.41
CA LEU A 111 -3.85 -2.81 14.03
C LEU A 111 -2.63 -3.29 13.25
N HIS A 112 -2.06 -2.46 12.39
CA HIS A 112 -0.94 -2.85 11.52
C HIS A 112 0.27 -3.37 12.30
N PRO A 113 0.75 -2.71 13.38
CA PRO A 113 1.85 -3.24 14.18
C PRO A 113 1.53 -4.60 14.82
N VAL A 114 0.28 -4.80 15.24
CA VAL A 114 -0.17 -6.07 15.81
C VAL A 114 -0.10 -7.19 14.77
N VAL A 115 -0.61 -6.91 13.56
CA VAL A 115 -0.57 -7.88 12.44
C VAL A 115 0.87 -8.20 12.04
N CYS A 116 1.74 -7.19 11.96
CA CYS A 116 3.16 -7.37 11.67
C CYS A 116 3.86 -8.23 12.73
N PHE A 117 3.60 -7.97 14.00
CA PHE A 117 4.14 -8.76 15.10
C PHE A 117 3.65 -10.21 15.06
N LEU A 118 2.37 -10.44 14.78
CA LEU A 118 1.83 -11.79 14.63
C LEU A 118 2.45 -12.52 13.45
N ALA A 119 2.62 -11.86 12.30
CA ALA A 119 3.26 -12.43 11.12
C ALA A 119 4.72 -12.80 11.39
N PHE A 120 5.44 -11.98 12.17
CA PHE A 120 6.79 -12.30 12.63
C PHE A 120 6.79 -13.53 13.55
N ARG A 121 5.88 -13.62 14.51
CA ARG A 121 5.75 -14.79 15.42
C ARG A 121 5.43 -16.08 14.66
N LEU A 122 4.67 -15.97 13.58
CA LEU A 122 4.32 -17.11 12.70
C LEU A 122 5.43 -17.42 11.67
N LYS A 123 6.59 -16.72 11.74
CA LYS A 123 7.73 -16.86 10.80
C LYS A 123 7.35 -16.59 9.33
N ILE A 124 6.32 -15.80 9.09
CA ILE A 124 5.92 -15.32 7.76
C ILE A 124 6.75 -14.10 7.37
N ARG A 125 7.20 -13.35 8.36
CA ARG A 125 8.04 -12.16 8.22
C ARG A 125 9.37 -12.32 8.95
N GLU A 126 10.44 -11.72 8.40
CA GLU A 126 11.78 -11.74 9.01
C GLU A 126 11.92 -10.72 10.14
N TYR A 127 11.14 -9.63 10.11
CA TYR A 127 11.21 -8.53 11.08
C TYR A 127 9.85 -8.32 11.76
N PRO A 128 9.83 -7.92 13.04
CA PRO A 128 8.59 -7.76 13.83
C PRO A 128 7.76 -6.52 13.46
N TYR A 129 8.31 -5.58 12.72
CA TYR A 129 7.67 -4.33 12.30
C TYR A 129 8.15 -3.91 10.92
#